data_2031e44d7bbdb80d0d5b10ba0707589d
#
_entry.id   2031e44d7bbdb80d0d5b10ba0707589d
#
_cell.length_a   1.000
_cell.length_b   1.000
_cell.length_c   1.000
_cell.angle_alpha   90.00
_cell.angle_beta   90.00
_cell.angle_gamma   90.00
#
_symmetry.space_group_name_H-M   'P 1'
#
loop_
_entity.id
_entity.type
_entity.pdbx_description
1 polymer ?
#
loop_
_entity_poly.entity_id
_entity_poly.type
_entity_poly.pdbx_seq_one_letter_code
_entity_poly.pdbx_strand_id
1 'polypeptide(L)'
;MKTNLKNTGILLAITLVAVTALAFVYERTKEPIARAEQAQKAAAYQQVYEAASSFDDCLDGAALRQFNDARTDGSSVEEILAAKDAAGETLGYVLTAVSTKGYGGEIKLALGIDKTGTVVGYAVLNHSESPGFGANCENADVREQFIGITGVDEVDGISGATYTTNALKQQTQAALELVAQMGGDAQ
;
A
#
# COMPACT_ATOMS: atom_id res chain seq x y z
N MET A 1 49.21 -6.73 -22.79
CA MET A 1 48.38 -5.51 -22.89
C MET A 1 47.29 -5.57 -23.99
N LYS A 2 47.61 -5.95 -25.24
CA LYS A 2 46.63 -5.95 -26.35
C LYS A 2 45.44 -6.90 -26.11
N THR A 3 45.68 -8.11 -25.50
CA THR A 3 44.62 -9.09 -25.20
C THR A 3 43.64 -8.60 -24.13
N ASN A 4 44.12 -7.90 -23.09
CA ASN A 4 43.30 -7.36 -22.05
C ASN A 4 42.42 -6.20 -22.59
N LEU A 5 42.93 -5.37 -23.46
CA LEU A 5 42.19 -4.28 -24.10
C LEU A 5 41.08 -4.80 -25.00
N LYS A 6 41.32 -5.90 -25.75
CA LYS A 6 40.35 -6.60 -26.57
C LYS A 6 39.22 -7.19 -25.70
N ASN A 7 39.56 -7.87 -24.59
CA ASN A 7 38.58 -8.49 -23.70
C ASN A 7 37.72 -7.43 -22.99
N THR A 8 38.35 -6.30 -22.58
CA THR A 8 37.62 -5.15 -22.00
C THR A 8 36.63 -4.55 -23.02
N GLY A 9 37.04 -4.40 -24.29
CA GLY A 9 36.17 -3.90 -25.34
C GLY A 9 34.97 -4.82 -25.63
N ILE A 10 35.19 -6.14 -25.62
CA ILE A 10 34.10 -7.13 -25.78
C ILE A 10 33.12 -7.06 -24.60
N LEU A 11 33.65 -7.00 -23.37
CA LEU A 11 32.80 -6.88 -22.17
C LEU A 11 31.96 -5.62 -22.19
N LEU A 12 32.60 -4.47 -22.55
CA LEU A 12 31.91 -3.19 -22.70
C LEU A 12 30.77 -3.26 -23.73
N ALA A 13 31.04 -3.87 -24.89
CA ALA A 13 30.03 -4.02 -25.94
C ALA A 13 28.83 -4.88 -25.48
N ILE A 14 29.08 -6.01 -24.80
CA ILE A 14 28.03 -6.89 -24.27
C ILE A 14 27.21 -6.13 -23.22
N THR A 15 27.87 -5.43 -22.30
CA THR A 15 27.18 -4.64 -21.26
C THR A 15 26.32 -3.55 -21.87
N LEU A 16 26.83 -2.83 -22.88
CA LEU A 16 26.08 -1.78 -23.57
C LEU A 16 24.79 -2.33 -24.24
N VAL A 17 24.93 -3.46 -24.95
CA VAL A 17 23.79 -4.12 -25.59
C VAL A 17 22.75 -4.57 -24.52
N ALA A 18 23.21 -5.18 -23.42
CA ALA A 18 22.32 -5.63 -22.36
C ALA A 18 21.57 -4.46 -21.69
N VAL A 19 22.27 -3.38 -21.35
CA VAL A 19 21.66 -2.20 -20.75
C VAL A 19 20.65 -1.54 -21.70
N THR A 20 21.01 -1.42 -22.99
CA THR A 20 20.10 -0.84 -24.00
C THR A 20 18.85 -1.70 -24.16
N ALA A 21 18.99 -3.03 -24.20
CA ALA A 21 17.86 -3.94 -24.31
C ALA A 21 16.94 -3.85 -23.07
N LEU A 22 17.52 -3.81 -21.86
CA LEU A 22 16.75 -3.63 -20.62
C LEU A 22 16.03 -2.28 -20.59
N ALA A 23 16.70 -1.18 -20.97
CA ALA A 23 16.10 0.14 -21.02
C ALA A 23 14.91 0.17 -22.01
N PHE A 24 15.05 -0.46 -23.16
CA PHE A 24 13.96 -0.56 -24.14
C PHE A 24 12.76 -1.34 -23.62
N VAL A 25 12.98 -2.49 -22.97
CA VAL A 25 11.91 -3.26 -22.32
C VAL A 25 11.23 -2.45 -21.24
N TYR A 26 12.01 -1.81 -20.37
CA TYR A 26 11.46 -0.95 -19.31
C TYR A 26 10.55 0.14 -19.87
N GLU A 27 11.00 0.89 -20.86
CA GLU A 27 10.19 1.95 -21.49
C GLU A 27 8.88 1.43 -22.09
N ARG A 28 8.87 0.19 -22.61
CA ARG A 28 7.66 -0.41 -23.16
C ARG A 28 6.71 -0.99 -22.12
N THR A 29 7.22 -1.32 -20.95
CA THR A 29 6.42 -1.99 -19.89
C THR A 29 5.95 -1.06 -18.80
N LYS A 30 6.62 0.08 -18.56
CA LYS A 30 6.28 1.00 -17.46
C LYS A 30 4.84 1.53 -17.52
N GLU A 31 4.36 1.93 -18.73
CA GLU A 31 2.99 2.46 -18.85
C GLU A 31 1.89 1.39 -18.64
N PRO A 32 1.94 0.21 -19.28
CA PRO A 32 0.95 -0.82 -19.03
C PRO A 32 0.98 -1.32 -17.56
N ILE A 33 2.14 -1.37 -16.91
CA ILE A 33 2.23 -1.71 -15.49
C ILE A 33 1.53 -0.64 -14.65
N ALA A 34 1.85 0.64 -14.83
CA ALA A 34 1.22 1.73 -14.09
C ALA A 34 -0.30 1.77 -14.27
N ARG A 35 -0.81 1.50 -15.49
CA ARG A 35 -2.26 1.41 -15.74
C ARG A 35 -2.90 0.22 -15.03
N ALA A 36 -2.22 -0.93 -14.99
CA ALA A 36 -2.71 -2.12 -14.30
C ALA A 36 -2.77 -1.89 -12.78
N GLU A 37 -1.73 -1.28 -12.20
CA GLU A 37 -1.69 -0.90 -10.78
C GLU A 37 -2.79 0.09 -10.41
N GLN A 38 -3.01 1.12 -11.24
CA GLN A 38 -4.11 2.08 -11.01
C GLN A 38 -5.49 1.41 -11.10
N ALA A 39 -5.70 0.51 -12.06
CA ALA A 39 -6.95 -0.21 -12.19
C ALA A 39 -7.19 -1.15 -11.00
N GLN A 40 -6.15 -1.87 -10.56
CA GLN A 40 -6.21 -2.72 -9.37
C GLN A 40 -6.51 -1.91 -8.11
N LYS A 41 -5.86 -0.77 -7.93
CA LYS A 41 -6.08 0.15 -6.81
C LYS A 41 -7.50 0.69 -6.77
N ALA A 42 -8.01 1.15 -7.93
CA ALA A 42 -9.40 1.64 -8.03
C ALA A 42 -10.42 0.54 -7.71
N ALA A 43 -10.19 -0.69 -8.18
CA ALA A 43 -11.03 -1.83 -7.86
C ALA A 43 -10.99 -2.18 -6.36
N ALA A 44 -9.80 -2.13 -5.76
CA ALA A 44 -9.62 -2.35 -4.32
C ALA A 44 -10.34 -1.27 -3.49
N TYR A 45 -10.25 0.00 -3.87
CA TYR A 45 -10.96 1.08 -3.20
C TYR A 45 -12.48 0.89 -3.23
N GLN A 46 -13.03 0.49 -4.38
CA GLN A 46 -14.45 0.16 -4.47
C GLN A 46 -14.82 -1.06 -3.63
N GLN A 47 -13.93 -2.04 -3.51
CA GLN A 47 -14.15 -3.24 -2.68
C GLN A 47 -14.11 -2.92 -1.19
N VAL A 48 -13.18 -2.05 -0.73
CA VAL A 48 -13.05 -1.72 0.71
C VAL A 48 -14.07 -0.69 1.16
N TYR A 49 -14.74 0.00 0.22
CA TYR A 49 -15.82 0.95 0.52
C TYR A 49 -16.96 0.84 -0.51
N GLU A 50 -17.71 -0.28 -0.46
CA GLU A 50 -18.76 -0.58 -1.44
C GLU A 50 -19.86 0.47 -1.53
N ALA A 51 -20.16 1.16 -0.41
CA ALA A 51 -21.18 2.20 -0.35
C ALA A 51 -20.77 3.52 -1.04
N ALA A 52 -19.49 3.68 -1.37
CA ALA A 52 -19.00 4.91 -2.02
C ALA A 52 -19.32 4.92 -3.51
N SER A 53 -19.77 6.08 -4.00
CA SER A 53 -20.00 6.33 -5.43
C SER A 53 -18.84 7.05 -6.09
N SER A 54 -18.03 7.78 -5.32
CA SER A 54 -16.83 8.48 -5.80
C SER A 54 -15.77 8.57 -4.70
N PHE A 55 -14.53 8.81 -5.12
CA PHE A 55 -13.37 9.00 -4.26
C PHE A 55 -12.68 10.30 -4.67
N ASP A 56 -12.56 11.25 -3.75
CA ASP A 56 -12.00 12.56 -4.01
C ASP A 56 -10.81 12.86 -3.09
N ASP A 57 -9.81 13.58 -3.60
CA ASP A 57 -8.69 14.05 -2.78
C ASP A 57 -9.20 14.86 -1.59
N CYS A 58 -8.70 14.54 -0.39
CA CYS A 58 -9.17 15.17 0.84
C CYS A 58 -8.05 15.70 1.74
N LEU A 59 -6.79 15.42 1.42
CA LEU A 59 -5.63 15.87 2.20
C LEU A 59 -4.55 16.42 1.28
N ASP A 60 -3.95 17.55 1.66
CA ASP A 60 -2.79 18.09 0.95
C ASP A 60 -1.57 17.17 1.11
N GLY A 61 -0.87 16.95 0.00
CA GLY A 61 0.33 16.12 -0.03
C GLY A 61 1.48 16.62 0.89
N ALA A 62 1.46 17.88 1.34
CA ALA A 62 2.41 18.37 2.34
C ALA A 62 2.04 17.86 3.74
N ALA A 63 0.77 17.88 4.11
CA ALA A 63 0.26 17.35 5.38
C ALA A 63 0.49 15.84 5.47
N LEU A 64 0.25 15.10 4.39
CA LEU A 64 0.50 13.66 4.32
C LEU A 64 2.00 13.33 4.50
N ARG A 65 2.89 14.09 3.87
CA ARG A 65 4.34 13.93 4.09
C ARG A 65 4.73 14.22 5.53
N GLN A 66 4.24 15.30 6.14
CA GLN A 66 4.50 15.62 7.53
C GLN A 66 4.06 14.51 8.49
N PHE A 67 2.89 13.92 8.24
CA PHE A 67 2.41 12.76 9.01
C PHE A 67 3.38 11.57 8.88
N ASN A 68 3.79 11.23 7.65
CA ASN A 68 4.71 10.12 7.39
C ASN A 68 6.11 10.35 7.97
N ASP A 69 6.65 11.58 7.89
CA ASP A 69 7.98 11.94 8.41
C ASP A 69 8.06 11.83 9.95
N ALA A 70 6.94 11.97 10.63
CA ALA A 70 6.86 11.79 12.08
C ALA A 70 6.89 10.31 12.52
N ARG A 71 6.71 9.36 11.59
CA ARG A 71 6.67 7.93 11.88
C ARG A 71 8.05 7.30 11.79
N THR A 72 8.34 6.39 12.73
CA THR A 72 9.63 5.67 12.80
C THR A 72 9.47 4.16 12.77
N ASP A 73 8.23 3.68 12.74
CA ASP A 73 7.88 2.26 12.78
C ASP A 73 7.97 1.56 11.42
N GLY A 74 8.24 2.31 10.34
CA GLY A 74 8.32 1.82 8.97
C GLY A 74 6.96 1.70 8.27
N SER A 75 5.90 2.23 8.90
CA SER A 75 4.59 2.40 8.26
C SER A 75 4.46 3.81 7.68
N SER A 76 3.67 3.93 6.62
CA SER A 76 3.31 5.20 5.97
C SER A 76 1.96 5.09 5.29
N VAL A 77 1.37 6.23 4.95
CA VAL A 77 0.18 6.32 4.10
C VAL A 77 0.60 6.98 2.78
N GLU A 78 0.43 6.28 1.66
CA GLU A 78 0.76 6.82 0.32
C GLU A 78 -0.32 7.76 -0.20
N GLU A 79 -1.59 7.44 0.10
CA GLU A 79 -2.74 8.18 -0.41
C GLU A 79 -3.92 8.06 0.56
N ILE A 80 -4.71 9.10 0.63
CA ILE A 80 -6.00 9.12 1.34
C ILE A 80 -7.01 9.88 0.49
N LEU A 81 -8.19 9.29 0.29
CA LEU A 81 -9.30 9.86 -0.45
C LEU A 81 -10.57 9.84 0.40
N ALA A 82 -11.40 10.86 0.27
CA ALA A 82 -12.74 10.87 0.85
C ALA A 82 -13.67 9.96 0.02
N ALA A 83 -14.27 8.98 0.66
CA ALA A 83 -15.31 8.14 0.09
C ALA A 83 -16.65 8.85 0.18
N LYS A 84 -17.29 9.14 -0.95
CA LYS A 84 -18.55 9.90 -1.02
C LYS A 84 -19.68 9.06 -1.59
N ASP A 85 -20.89 9.34 -1.12
CA ASP A 85 -22.11 8.77 -1.68
C ASP A 85 -22.55 9.47 -2.98
N ALA A 86 -23.68 9.03 -3.56
CA ALA A 86 -24.26 9.63 -4.77
C ALA A 86 -24.77 11.08 -4.56
N ALA A 87 -24.96 11.53 -3.32
CA ALA A 87 -25.34 12.89 -2.97
C ALA A 87 -24.11 13.80 -2.77
N GLY A 88 -22.89 13.25 -2.80
CA GLY A 88 -21.64 13.96 -2.54
C GLY A 88 -21.28 14.08 -1.05
N GLU A 89 -22.03 13.44 -0.18
CA GLU A 89 -21.75 13.38 1.25
C GLU A 89 -20.59 12.44 1.52
N THR A 90 -19.61 12.86 2.33
CA THR A 90 -18.51 12.01 2.75
C THR A 90 -19.02 10.93 3.69
N LEU A 91 -18.80 9.66 3.36
CA LEU A 91 -19.13 8.52 4.20
C LEU A 91 -17.97 8.12 5.13
N GLY A 92 -16.76 8.34 4.67
CA GLY A 92 -15.52 7.99 5.34
C GLY A 92 -14.34 8.20 4.41
N TYR A 93 -13.29 7.39 4.57
CA TYR A 93 -12.03 7.53 3.84
C TYR A 93 -11.54 6.19 3.32
N VAL A 94 -10.87 6.19 2.18
CA VAL A 94 -10.06 5.07 1.69
C VAL A 94 -8.60 5.47 1.67
N LEU A 95 -7.73 4.57 2.09
CA LEU A 95 -6.31 4.83 2.22
C LEU A 95 -5.50 3.71 1.58
N THR A 96 -4.35 4.06 0.99
CA THR A 96 -3.27 3.12 0.73
C THR A 96 -2.25 3.24 1.85
N ALA A 97 -2.24 2.26 2.75
CA ALA A 97 -1.27 2.14 3.83
C ALA A 97 -0.15 1.19 3.43
N VAL A 98 1.08 1.52 3.81
CA VAL A 98 2.29 0.79 3.44
C VAL A 98 3.12 0.49 4.67
N SER A 99 3.69 -0.71 4.73
CA SER A 99 4.75 -1.04 5.69
C SER A 99 5.95 -1.63 4.97
N THR A 100 7.14 -1.17 5.33
CA THR A 100 8.42 -1.72 4.85
C THR A 100 8.97 -2.83 5.76
N LYS A 101 8.22 -3.24 6.79
CA LYS A 101 8.63 -4.19 7.83
C LYS A 101 8.06 -5.60 7.64
N GLY A 102 7.44 -5.90 6.50
CA GLY A 102 7.09 -7.27 6.14
C GLY A 102 8.31 -8.17 6.08
N TYR A 103 8.12 -9.48 6.17
CA TYR A 103 9.21 -10.46 6.06
C TYR A 103 9.82 -10.47 4.65
N GLY A 104 8.98 -10.40 3.63
CA GLY A 104 9.39 -10.30 2.22
C GLY A 104 9.66 -8.86 1.75
N GLY A 105 9.52 -7.87 2.64
CA GLY A 105 9.72 -6.47 2.33
C GLY A 105 8.43 -5.64 2.44
N GLU A 106 8.16 -4.83 1.43
CA GLU A 106 7.00 -3.94 1.42
C GLU A 106 5.67 -4.69 1.32
N ILE A 107 4.70 -4.26 2.14
CA ILE A 107 3.30 -4.69 2.06
C ILE A 107 2.43 -3.44 1.88
N LYS A 108 1.53 -3.46 0.89
CA LYS A 108 0.56 -2.40 0.64
C LYS A 108 -0.86 -2.88 0.88
N LEU A 109 -1.62 -2.12 1.66
CA LEU A 109 -3.03 -2.35 1.93
C LEU A 109 -3.89 -1.21 1.41
N ALA A 110 -5.07 -1.53 0.88
CA ALA A 110 -6.18 -0.61 0.80
C ALA A 110 -7.07 -0.82 2.03
N LEU A 111 -7.37 0.26 2.73
CA LEU A 111 -8.22 0.27 3.92
C LEU A 111 -9.38 1.24 3.69
N GLY A 112 -10.60 0.80 4.04
CA GLY A 112 -11.77 1.67 4.17
C GLY A 112 -11.99 1.98 5.65
N ILE A 113 -12.11 3.25 6.03
CA ILE A 113 -12.36 3.68 7.40
C ILE A 113 -13.53 4.67 7.38
N ASP A 114 -14.52 4.44 8.22
CA ASP A 114 -15.68 5.33 8.31
C ASP A 114 -15.36 6.61 9.14
N LYS A 115 -16.33 7.51 9.21
CA LYS A 115 -16.22 8.77 9.98
C LYS A 115 -16.02 8.56 11.48
N THR A 116 -16.36 7.39 12.00
CA THR A 116 -16.22 7.04 13.42
C THR A 116 -14.83 6.47 13.75
N GLY A 117 -13.98 6.29 12.73
CA GLY A 117 -12.66 5.67 12.87
C GLY A 117 -12.73 4.14 12.89
N THR A 118 -13.80 3.54 12.36
CA THR A 118 -13.96 2.09 12.27
C THR A 118 -13.49 1.60 10.91
N VAL A 119 -12.68 0.54 10.87
CA VAL A 119 -12.29 -0.11 9.62
C VAL A 119 -13.49 -0.85 9.03
N VAL A 120 -13.94 -0.43 7.85
CA VAL A 120 -15.08 -1.04 7.13
C VAL A 120 -14.64 -1.91 5.96
N GLY A 121 -13.38 -1.82 5.55
CA GLY A 121 -12.85 -2.62 4.45
C GLY A 121 -11.34 -2.82 4.54
N TYR A 122 -10.88 -3.98 4.07
CA TYR A 122 -9.47 -4.38 4.02
C TYR A 122 -9.21 -5.15 2.73
N ALA A 123 -8.20 -4.75 1.98
CA ALA A 123 -7.71 -5.49 0.82
C ALA A 123 -6.19 -5.35 0.70
N VAL A 124 -5.52 -6.44 0.33
CA VAL A 124 -4.09 -6.42 0.05
C VAL A 124 -3.89 -5.99 -1.40
N LEU A 125 -3.10 -4.93 -1.61
CA LEU A 125 -2.76 -4.42 -2.94
C LEU A 125 -1.50 -5.10 -3.50
N ASN A 126 -0.49 -5.25 -2.65
CA ASN A 126 0.79 -5.85 -3.04
C ASN A 126 1.55 -6.37 -1.82
N HIS A 127 2.27 -7.49 -1.99
CA HIS A 127 3.23 -8.02 -1.04
C HIS A 127 4.22 -8.96 -1.71
N SER A 128 5.34 -9.24 -1.03
CA SER A 128 6.33 -10.26 -1.42
C SER A 128 6.52 -11.32 -0.33
N GLU A 129 5.48 -11.58 0.45
CA GLU A 129 5.50 -12.50 1.58
C GLU A 129 5.57 -13.97 1.14
N SER A 130 6.12 -14.83 2.02
CA SER A 130 6.27 -16.26 1.74
C SER A 130 4.93 -16.98 1.70
N PRO A 131 4.67 -17.82 0.66
CA PRO A 131 3.47 -18.65 0.57
C PRO A 131 3.30 -19.58 1.79
N GLY A 132 2.07 -19.69 2.29
CA GLY A 132 1.73 -20.50 3.46
C GLY A 132 2.07 -19.87 4.82
N PHE A 133 2.67 -18.69 4.83
CA PHE A 133 2.99 -17.89 6.02
C PHE A 133 2.44 -16.47 5.87
N GLY A 134 3.30 -15.49 5.58
CA GLY A 134 2.91 -14.10 5.45
C GLY A 134 1.90 -13.84 4.33
N ALA A 135 1.95 -14.58 3.22
CA ALA A 135 0.98 -14.48 2.13
C ALA A 135 -0.47 -14.81 2.57
N ASN A 136 -0.67 -15.45 3.74
CA ASN A 136 -1.99 -15.64 4.32
C ASN A 136 -2.66 -14.31 4.74
N CYS A 137 -1.96 -13.18 4.68
CA CYS A 137 -2.54 -11.85 4.90
C CYS A 137 -3.71 -11.52 3.94
N GLU A 138 -3.78 -12.20 2.80
CA GLU A 138 -4.89 -12.07 1.83
C GLU A 138 -6.12 -12.93 2.18
N ASN A 139 -6.00 -13.88 3.11
CA ASN A 139 -7.06 -14.80 3.46
C ASN A 139 -8.22 -14.08 4.15
N ALA A 140 -9.42 -14.62 3.98
CA ALA A 140 -10.65 -14.06 4.56
C ALA A 140 -10.62 -14.02 6.08
N ASP A 141 -10.08 -15.05 6.74
CA ASP A 141 -9.95 -15.15 8.19
C ASP A 141 -9.05 -14.06 8.79
N VAL A 142 -8.00 -13.66 8.08
CA VAL A 142 -7.14 -12.54 8.49
C VAL A 142 -7.83 -11.21 8.21
N ARG A 143 -8.42 -11.05 7.01
CA ARG A 143 -9.15 -9.84 6.64
C ARG A 143 -10.27 -9.51 7.62
N GLU A 144 -11.05 -10.49 8.00
CA GLU A 144 -12.19 -10.34 8.92
C GLU A 144 -11.80 -9.83 10.30
N GLN A 145 -10.57 -10.09 10.76
CA GLN A 145 -10.06 -9.56 12.02
C GLN A 145 -9.84 -8.04 11.99
N PHE A 146 -9.63 -7.47 10.81
CA PHE A 146 -9.44 -6.03 10.64
C PHE A 146 -10.75 -5.27 10.39
N ILE A 147 -11.84 -5.97 10.08
CA ILE A 147 -13.15 -5.34 9.85
C ILE A 147 -13.86 -5.08 11.19
N GLY A 148 -14.37 -3.86 11.36
CA GLY A 148 -15.12 -3.46 12.57
C GLY A 148 -14.25 -2.98 13.73
N ILE A 149 -12.91 -2.97 13.59
CA ILE A 149 -12.01 -2.49 14.64
C ILE A 149 -11.83 -0.97 14.58
N THR A 150 -11.53 -0.38 15.73
CA THR A 150 -11.10 1.02 15.91
C THR A 150 -9.66 1.13 16.43
N GLY A 151 -8.99 0.01 16.62
CA GLY A 151 -7.60 -0.14 17.05
C GLY A 151 -7.13 -1.56 16.78
N VAL A 152 -5.82 -1.81 16.76
CA VAL A 152 -5.24 -3.08 16.29
C VAL A 152 -4.87 -4.06 17.41
N ASP A 153 -5.18 -3.72 18.66
CA ASP A 153 -4.76 -4.53 19.84
C ASP A 153 -5.41 -5.92 19.85
N GLU A 154 -6.67 -6.01 19.40
CA GLU A 154 -7.46 -7.24 19.39
C GLU A 154 -7.22 -8.12 18.14
N VAL A 155 -6.42 -7.66 17.17
CA VAL A 155 -6.11 -8.44 15.98
C VAL A 155 -5.17 -9.58 16.36
N ASP A 156 -5.56 -10.81 16.05
CA ASP A 156 -4.72 -11.99 16.25
C ASP A 156 -3.56 -12.04 15.23
N GLY A 157 -2.55 -12.83 15.56
CA GLY A 157 -1.41 -13.01 14.68
C GLY A 157 -1.63 -14.07 13.62
N ILE A 158 -0.98 -13.92 12.47
CA ILE A 158 -0.84 -14.99 11.48
C ILE A 158 0.19 -15.99 11.99
N SER A 159 -0.22 -17.24 12.18
CA SER A 159 0.68 -18.29 12.69
C SER A 159 1.95 -18.42 11.82
N GLY A 160 3.11 -18.34 12.46
CA GLY A 160 4.42 -18.41 11.79
C GLY A 160 4.82 -17.16 11.01
N ALA A 161 4.05 -16.05 11.07
CA ALA A 161 4.30 -14.82 10.30
C ALA A 161 4.26 -13.54 11.17
N THR A 162 5.02 -13.53 12.25
CA THR A 162 5.04 -12.41 13.22
C THR A 162 5.44 -11.06 12.58
N TYR A 163 6.42 -11.06 11.67
CA TYR A 163 6.84 -9.83 10.98
C TYR A 163 5.71 -9.26 10.12
N THR A 164 5.06 -10.11 9.34
CA THR A 164 3.91 -9.73 8.52
C THR A 164 2.78 -9.21 9.38
N THR A 165 2.41 -9.91 10.45
CA THR A 165 1.37 -9.48 11.41
C THR A 165 1.66 -8.10 11.97
N ASN A 166 2.88 -7.86 12.45
CA ASN A 166 3.27 -6.56 12.98
C ASN A 166 3.22 -5.46 11.92
N ALA A 167 3.64 -5.76 10.69
CA ALA A 167 3.56 -4.83 9.57
C ALA A 167 2.11 -4.44 9.27
N LEU A 168 1.19 -5.43 9.22
CA LEU A 168 -0.25 -5.19 9.00
C LEU A 168 -0.86 -4.33 10.11
N LYS A 169 -0.54 -4.63 11.38
CA LYS A 169 -1.00 -3.85 12.54
C LYS A 169 -0.50 -2.41 12.49
N GLN A 170 0.80 -2.21 12.26
CA GLN A 170 1.43 -0.88 12.25
C GLN A 170 0.84 0.01 11.14
N GLN A 171 0.70 -0.51 9.91
CA GLN A 171 0.16 0.28 8.82
C GLN A 171 -1.35 0.55 8.97
N THR A 172 -2.12 -0.39 9.55
CA THR A 172 -3.53 -0.16 9.87
C THR A 172 -3.68 0.88 10.99
N GLN A 173 -2.85 0.81 12.03
CA GLN A 173 -2.81 1.82 13.08
C GLN A 173 -2.46 3.21 12.54
N ALA A 174 -1.50 3.29 11.61
CA ALA A 174 -1.16 4.55 10.93
C ALA A 174 -2.36 5.15 10.18
N ALA A 175 -3.13 4.31 9.48
CA ALA A 175 -4.32 4.74 8.78
C ALA A 175 -5.41 5.26 9.73
N LEU A 176 -5.65 4.55 10.85
CA LEU A 176 -6.60 4.96 11.89
C LEU A 176 -6.20 6.30 12.53
N GLU A 177 -4.91 6.48 12.85
CA GLU A 177 -4.38 7.71 13.43
C GLU A 177 -4.52 8.92 12.49
N LEU A 178 -4.26 8.73 11.19
CA LEU A 178 -4.43 9.79 10.19
C LEU A 178 -5.89 10.23 10.08
N VAL A 179 -6.83 9.28 10.02
CA VAL A 179 -8.26 9.58 9.97
C VAL A 179 -8.73 10.28 11.24
N ALA A 180 -8.24 9.85 12.42
CA ALA A 180 -8.56 10.50 13.70
C ALA A 180 -8.07 11.96 13.75
N GLN A 181 -6.88 12.27 13.21
CA GLN A 181 -6.37 13.64 13.10
C GLN A 181 -7.28 14.50 12.21
N MET A 182 -7.70 13.98 11.04
CA MET A 182 -8.59 14.69 10.13
C MET A 182 -9.98 14.94 10.73
N GLY A 183 -10.50 14.00 11.53
CA GLY A 183 -11.78 14.16 12.24
C GLY A 183 -11.71 15.19 13.37
N GLY A 184 -10.54 15.38 13.98
CA GLY A 184 -10.29 16.37 15.04
C GLY A 184 -10.21 17.82 14.53
N ASP A 185 -9.77 18.02 13.30
CA ASP A 185 -9.62 19.34 12.67
C ASP A 185 -10.94 19.87 12.05
N ALA A 186 -12.01 19.06 12.06
CA ALA A 186 -13.31 19.37 11.46
C ALA A 186 -14.37 19.87 12.47
N GLN A 187 -13.97 20.19 13.73
CA GLN A 187 -14.87 20.78 14.77
C GLN A 187 -14.59 22.24 15.02
#